data_b24d601b17a6a4c274305c95dcd57dd6
#
_entry.id   b24d601b17a6a4c274305c95dcd57dd6
#
_cell.length_a   1.000
_cell.length_b   1.000
_cell.length_c   1.000
_cell.angle_alpha   90.00
_cell.angle_beta   90.00
_cell.angle_gamma   90.00
#
_symmetry.space_group_name_H-M   'P 1'
#
loop_
_entity.id
_entity.type
_entity.pdbx_description
1 polymer ?
#
loop_
_entity_poly.entity_id
_entity_poly.type
_entity_poly.pdbx_seq_one_letter_code
_entity_poly.pdbx_strand_id
1 'polypeptide(L)'
;MKDVQLVIDELVKWLREKVKAAGAKGVVFGLSGGVDSAVVAGICKLAFPSNALGIIMPCHSHPEDEEHARLVAESLDLDIEIVDLTPTFDTMMRSFTIDKSRMAAANVKPRLRMTTLYYYAQNLGYLVVGGSNKSEFTVGYFTKHGD
;
A
#
# COMPACT_ATOMS: atom_id res chain seq x y z
N MET A 1 25.38 15.34 6.91
CA MET A 1 23.93 15.04 6.76
C MET A 1 23.61 14.94 5.28
N LYS A 2 22.93 13.88 4.86
CA LYS A 2 22.52 13.73 3.46
C LYS A 2 21.49 14.81 3.10
N ASP A 3 21.63 15.33 1.91
CA ASP A 3 20.60 16.20 1.33
C ASP A 3 19.32 15.37 1.12
N VAL A 4 18.20 15.84 1.66
CA VAL A 4 16.91 15.16 1.57
C VAL A 4 16.50 15.00 0.10
N GLN A 5 16.72 16.04 -0.72
CA GLN A 5 16.38 15.98 -2.14
C GLN A 5 17.17 14.88 -2.86
N LEU A 6 18.44 14.72 -2.50
CA LEU A 6 19.27 13.67 -3.08
C LEU A 6 18.75 12.27 -2.71
N VAL A 7 18.31 12.08 -1.47
CA VAL A 7 17.74 10.81 -1.02
C VAL A 7 16.45 10.51 -1.80
N ILE A 8 15.60 11.51 -1.97
CA ILE A 8 14.36 11.35 -2.74
C ILE A 8 14.68 10.96 -4.19
N ASP A 9 15.64 11.66 -4.80
CA ASP A 9 16.02 11.38 -6.19
C ASP A 9 16.57 9.96 -6.35
N GLU A 10 17.35 9.50 -5.39
CA GLU A 10 17.89 8.14 -5.38
C GLU A 10 16.78 7.10 -5.24
N LEU A 11 15.79 7.33 -4.37
CA LEU A 11 14.67 6.42 -4.19
C LEU A 11 13.79 6.36 -5.44
N VAL A 12 13.52 7.49 -6.05
CA VAL A 12 12.73 7.55 -7.29
C VAL A 12 13.42 6.76 -8.40
N LYS A 13 14.72 6.97 -8.55
CA LYS A 13 15.53 6.26 -9.56
C LYS A 13 15.52 4.75 -9.29
N TRP A 14 15.75 4.35 -8.04
CA TRP A 14 15.74 2.96 -7.63
C TRP A 14 14.39 2.31 -7.93
N LEU A 15 13.29 3.00 -7.60
CA LEU A 15 11.96 2.47 -7.83
C LEU A 15 11.66 2.29 -9.33
N ARG A 16 12.04 3.27 -10.15
CA ARG A 16 11.88 3.17 -11.60
C ARG A 16 12.65 1.97 -12.18
N GLU A 17 13.86 1.75 -11.68
CA GLU A 17 14.68 0.63 -12.13
C GLU A 17 14.06 -0.71 -11.74
N LYS A 18 13.51 -0.82 -10.52
CA LYS A 18 12.86 -2.04 -10.05
C LYS A 18 11.61 -2.38 -10.86
N VAL A 19 10.79 -1.38 -11.14
CA VAL A 19 9.57 -1.56 -11.93
C VAL A 19 9.92 -2.00 -13.36
N LYS A 20 10.91 -1.37 -13.95
CA LYS A 20 11.38 -1.72 -15.27
C LYS A 20 11.93 -3.14 -15.32
N ALA A 21 12.76 -3.50 -14.35
CA ALA A 21 13.37 -4.84 -14.27
C ALA A 21 12.30 -5.93 -14.12
N ALA A 22 11.21 -5.64 -13.46
CA ALA A 22 10.10 -6.57 -13.29
C ALA A 22 9.16 -6.63 -14.49
N GLY A 23 9.34 -5.74 -15.46
CA GLY A 23 8.43 -5.64 -16.60
C GLY A 23 7.05 -5.10 -16.20
N ALA A 24 6.97 -4.40 -15.07
CA ALA A 24 5.71 -3.83 -14.59
C ALA A 24 5.44 -2.47 -15.22
N LYS A 25 4.19 -2.03 -15.14
CA LYS A 25 3.74 -0.79 -15.77
C LYS A 25 3.65 0.38 -14.80
N GLY A 26 3.66 0.10 -13.52
CA GLY A 26 3.50 1.13 -12.50
C GLY A 26 3.53 0.51 -11.11
N VAL A 27 2.99 1.23 -10.15
CA VAL A 27 3.04 0.86 -8.74
C VAL A 27 1.69 0.99 -8.06
N VAL A 28 1.43 0.12 -7.08
CA VAL A 28 0.26 0.20 -6.23
C VAL A 28 0.71 0.07 -4.77
N PHE A 29 0.07 0.80 -3.90
CA PHE A 29 0.47 0.87 -2.49
C PHE A 29 -0.72 1.19 -1.60
N GLY A 30 -0.61 0.81 -0.33
CA GLY A 30 -1.63 1.15 0.66
C GLY A 30 -1.47 2.58 1.13
N LEU A 31 -2.57 3.27 1.34
CA LEU A 31 -2.59 4.64 1.84
C LEU A 31 -3.41 4.66 3.12
N SER A 32 -2.75 4.86 4.26
CA SER A 32 -3.36 4.69 5.58
C SER A 32 -3.60 5.99 6.35
N GLY A 33 -3.12 7.10 5.83
CA GLY A 33 -3.17 8.38 6.54
C GLY A 33 -1.99 8.62 7.47
N GLY A 34 -1.12 7.61 7.67
CA GLY A 34 0.10 7.79 8.47
C GLY A 34 1.23 8.41 7.66
N VAL A 35 2.26 8.87 8.37
CA VAL A 35 3.41 9.56 7.76
C VAL A 35 4.16 8.64 6.81
N ASP A 36 4.40 7.38 7.20
CA ASP A 36 5.17 6.45 6.38
C ASP A 36 4.45 6.18 5.04
N SER A 37 3.14 6.00 5.09
CA SER A 37 2.37 5.76 3.88
C SER A 37 2.33 7.01 2.99
N ALA A 38 2.32 8.20 3.57
CA ALA A 38 2.37 9.45 2.82
C ALA A 38 3.71 9.62 2.09
N VAL A 39 4.82 9.24 2.72
CA VAL A 39 6.14 9.28 2.09
C VAL A 39 6.20 8.31 0.90
N VAL A 40 5.72 7.09 1.10
CA VAL A 40 5.65 6.10 0.01
C VAL A 40 4.83 6.64 -1.15
N ALA A 41 3.67 7.22 -0.86
CA ALA A 41 2.79 7.80 -1.87
C ALA A 41 3.51 8.91 -2.68
N GLY A 42 4.24 9.78 -1.98
CA GLY A 42 4.99 10.86 -2.64
C GLY A 42 6.06 10.34 -3.58
N ILE A 43 6.84 9.36 -3.13
CA ILE A 43 7.89 8.75 -3.97
C ILE A 43 7.26 8.05 -5.18
N CYS A 44 6.18 7.31 -4.97
CA CYS A 44 5.49 6.61 -6.05
C CYS A 44 4.95 7.59 -7.09
N LYS A 45 4.37 8.70 -6.65
CA LYS A 45 3.83 9.72 -7.57
C LYS A 45 4.95 10.38 -8.37
N LEU A 46 6.08 10.67 -7.74
CA LEU A 46 7.23 11.24 -8.43
C LEU A 46 7.78 10.27 -9.48
N ALA A 47 7.87 8.99 -9.12
CA ALA A 47 8.41 7.98 -10.02
C ALA A 47 7.47 7.66 -11.18
N PHE A 48 6.17 7.62 -10.93
CA PHE A 48 5.16 7.23 -11.92
C PHE A 48 3.96 8.19 -11.87
N PRO A 49 4.09 9.36 -12.45
CA PRO A 49 3.03 10.38 -12.35
C PRO A 49 1.65 9.93 -12.83
N SER A 50 1.60 9.00 -13.78
CA SER A 50 0.34 8.52 -14.36
C SER A 50 -0.01 7.08 -13.99
N ASN A 51 0.92 6.35 -13.38
CA ASN A 51 0.76 4.93 -13.10
C ASN A 51 1.09 4.59 -11.65
N ALA A 52 0.60 5.41 -10.73
CA ALA A 52 0.71 5.19 -9.29
C ALA A 52 -0.70 5.17 -8.71
N LEU A 53 -1.07 4.06 -8.08
CA LEU A 53 -2.40 3.88 -7.50
C LEU A 53 -2.31 3.66 -6.00
N GLY A 54 -2.96 4.52 -5.24
CA GLY A 54 -3.10 4.36 -3.80
C GLY A 54 -4.41 3.66 -3.46
N ILE A 55 -4.37 2.70 -2.55
CA ILE A 55 -5.58 2.01 -2.11
C ILE A 55 -5.80 2.28 -0.62
N ILE A 56 -6.94 2.86 -0.31
CA ILE A 56 -7.37 3.10 1.06
C ILE A 56 -8.23 1.90 1.46
N MET A 57 -7.82 1.22 2.53
CA MET A 57 -8.43 -0.05 2.93
C MET A 57 -8.89 -0.01 4.38
N PRO A 58 -10.03 0.65 4.67
CA PRO A 58 -10.55 0.66 6.03
C PRO A 58 -10.89 -0.74 6.51
N CYS A 59 -10.59 -1.02 7.77
CA CYS A 59 -10.93 -2.28 8.41
C CYS A 59 -11.07 -2.01 9.91
N HIS A 60 -12.28 -1.64 10.34
CA HIS A 60 -12.55 -1.13 11.68
C HIS A 60 -11.58 -0.01 12.06
N SER A 61 -11.30 0.86 11.10
CA SER A 61 -10.38 1.97 11.28
C SER A 61 -11.13 3.22 11.74
N HIS A 62 -10.39 4.16 12.31
CA HIS A 62 -10.99 5.46 12.66
C HIS A 62 -11.29 6.23 11.36
N PRO A 63 -12.45 6.90 11.29
CA PRO A 63 -12.79 7.72 10.12
C PRO A 63 -11.74 8.77 9.77
N GLU A 64 -11.02 9.26 10.78
CA GLU A 64 -9.96 10.25 10.61
C GLU A 64 -8.81 9.73 9.75
N ASP A 65 -8.52 8.43 9.83
CA ASP A 65 -7.44 7.82 9.05
C ASP A 65 -7.78 7.86 7.56
N GLU A 66 -9.02 7.56 7.21
CA GLU A 66 -9.46 7.64 5.81
C GLU A 66 -9.44 9.09 5.34
N GLU A 67 -9.87 10.03 6.17
CA GLU A 67 -9.87 11.45 5.84
C GLU A 67 -8.45 11.95 5.56
N HIS A 68 -7.50 11.60 6.42
CA HIS A 68 -6.10 11.96 6.22
C HIS A 68 -5.52 11.35 4.95
N ALA A 69 -5.87 10.09 4.68
CA ALA A 69 -5.43 9.42 3.46
C ALA A 69 -5.95 10.14 2.21
N ARG A 70 -7.22 10.56 2.24
CA ARG A 70 -7.81 11.33 1.13
C ARG A 70 -7.12 12.67 0.94
N LEU A 71 -6.76 13.34 2.04
CA LEU A 71 -6.05 14.63 1.96
C LEU A 71 -4.67 14.46 1.33
N VAL A 72 -3.95 13.39 1.69
CA VAL A 72 -2.66 13.09 1.06
C VAL A 72 -2.82 12.85 -0.44
N ALA A 73 -3.81 12.04 -0.81
CA ALA A 73 -4.08 11.74 -2.21
C ALA A 73 -4.42 12.99 -3.00
N GLU A 74 -5.25 13.85 -2.44
CA GLU A 74 -5.63 15.12 -3.07
C GLU A 74 -4.43 16.04 -3.25
N SER A 75 -3.60 16.17 -2.23
CA SER A 75 -2.43 17.03 -2.28
C SER A 75 -1.39 16.57 -3.30
N LEU A 76 -1.35 15.27 -3.60
CA LEU A 76 -0.42 14.68 -4.57
C LEU A 76 -1.05 14.47 -5.95
N ASP A 77 -2.32 14.81 -6.10
CA ASP A 77 -3.10 14.53 -7.32
C ASP A 77 -2.99 13.04 -7.69
N LEU A 78 -3.23 12.19 -6.73
CA LEU A 78 -3.00 10.75 -6.83
C LEU A 78 -4.29 10.02 -7.13
N ASP A 79 -4.25 9.06 -8.06
CA ASP A 79 -5.36 8.16 -8.28
C ASP A 79 -5.53 7.23 -7.08
N ILE A 80 -6.76 7.05 -6.62
CA ILE A 80 -7.04 6.19 -5.47
C ILE A 80 -8.23 5.29 -5.73
N GLU A 81 -8.23 4.15 -5.03
CA GLU A 81 -9.38 3.28 -4.85
C GLU A 81 -9.65 3.12 -3.36
N ILE A 82 -10.90 2.94 -3.00
CA ILE A 82 -11.26 2.66 -1.62
C ILE A 82 -11.87 1.26 -1.57
N VAL A 83 -11.25 0.39 -0.80
CA VAL A 83 -11.72 -0.97 -0.59
C VAL A 83 -11.99 -1.14 0.90
N ASP A 84 -13.26 -1.10 1.29
CA ASP A 84 -13.63 -1.29 2.69
C ASP A 84 -13.56 -2.78 3.03
N LEU A 85 -12.59 -3.15 3.85
CA LEU A 85 -12.36 -4.54 4.25
C LEU A 85 -13.11 -4.94 5.52
N THR A 86 -13.86 -4.03 6.12
CA THR A 86 -14.60 -4.33 7.35
C THR A 86 -15.57 -5.51 7.19
N PRO A 87 -16.43 -5.54 6.14
CA PRO A 87 -17.33 -6.68 5.98
C PRO A 87 -16.59 -8.00 5.74
N THR A 88 -15.53 -7.97 4.99
CA THR A 88 -14.71 -9.16 4.70
C THR A 88 -14.07 -9.69 5.98
N PHE A 89 -13.48 -8.79 6.76
CA PHE A 89 -12.88 -9.14 8.04
C PHE A 89 -13.93 -9.77 8.97
N ASP A 90 -15.09 -9.15 9.09
CA ASP A 90 -16.17 -9.62 9.99
C ASP A 90 -16.67 -11.00 9.58
N THR A 91 -16.84 -11.24 8.28
CA THR A 91 -17.25 -12.52 7.77
C THR A 91 -16.22 -13.60 8.08
N MET A 92 -14.94 -13.29 7.88
CA MET A 92 -13.86 -14.22 8.17
C MET A 92 -13.82 -14.56 9.66
N MET A 93 -13.95 -13.55 10.54
CA MET A 93 -13.96 -13.78 11.98
C MET A 93 -15.13 -14.69 12.41
N ARG A 94 -16.29 -14.51 11.81
CA ARG A 94 -17.44 -15.37 12.10
C ARG A 94 -17.26 -16.81 11.63
N SER A 95 -16.39 -17.03 10.66
CA SER A 95 -16.12 -18.38 10.13
C SER A 95 -15.25 -19.21 11.06
N PHE A 96 -14.51 -18.58 11.94
CA PHE A 96 -13.59 -19.28 12.84
C PHE A 96 -14.32 -19.82 14.06
N THR A 97 -13.96 -21.03 14.49
CA THR A 97 -14.66 -21.75 15.56
C THR A 97 -13.92 -21.73 16.90
N ILE A 98 -12.74 -21.13 16.95
CA ILE A 98 -11.97 -21.02 18.18
C ILE A 98 -12.13 -19.62 18.79
N ASP A 99 -11.84 -19.52 20.08
CA ASP A 99 -11.88 -18.24 20.77
C ASP A 99 -10.87 -17.27 20.16
N LYS A 100 -11.31 -16.04 20.02
CA LYS A 100 -10.53 -15.02 19.32
C LYS A 100 -9.57 -14.33 20.27
N SER A 101 -8.28 -14.44 19.98
CA SER A 101 -7.28 -13.60 20.57
C SER A 101 -7.33 -12.23 19.90
N ARG A 102 -7.24 -11.17 20.71
CA ARG A 102 -7.23 -9.80 20.18
C ARG A 102 -6.07 -9.59 19.20
N MET A 103 -4.90 -10.13 19.55
CA MET A 103 -3.72 -10.02 18.70
C MET A 103 -3.86 -10.82 17.40
N ALA A 104 -4.40 -12.03 17.49
CA ALA A 104 -4.62 -12.86 16.31
C ALA A 104 -5.58 -12.18 15.33
N ALA A 105 -6.68 -11.62 15.85
CA ALA A 105 -7.62 -10.89 15.02
C ALA A 105 -6.98 -9.67 14.38
N ALA A 106 -6.21 -8.90 15.15
CA ALA A 106 -5.53 -7.72 14.63
C ALA A 106 -4.55 -8.05 13.51
N ASN A 107 -3.90 -9.20 13.58
CA ASN A 107 -2.94 -9.64 12.56
C ASN A 107 -3.59 -10.09 11.24
N VAL A 108 -4.88 -10.33 11.23
CA VAL A 108 -5.61 -10.64 10.00
C VAL A 108 -5.71 -9.41 9.10
N LYS A 109 -5.89 -8.24 9.69
CA LYS A 109 -6.08 -6.99 8.93
C LYS A 109 -4.95 -6.69 7.95
N PRO A 110 -3.67 -6.68 8.35
CA PRO A 110 -2.60 -6.42 7.39
C PRO A 110 -2.49 -7.49 6.30
N ARG A 111 -2.88 -8.72 6.59
CA ARG A 111 -2.88 -9.78 5.59
C ARG A 111 -3.97 -9.59 4.55
N LEU A 112 -5.16 -9.14 4.97
CA LEU A 112 -6.23 -8.78 4.04
C LEU A 112 -5.82 -7.61 3.15
N ARG A 113 -5.16 -6.61 3.73
CA ARG A 113 -4.65 -5.48 2.96
C ARG A 113 -3.60 -5.90 1.95
N MET A 114 -2.68 -6.77 2.35
CA MET A 114 -1.66 -7.29 1.45
C MET A 114 -2.29 -8.08 0.29
N THR A 115 -3.25 -8.95 0.60
CA THR A 115 -3.97 -9.69 -0.43
C THR A 115 -4.64 -8.75 -1.44
N THR A 116 -5.26 -7.69 -0.96
CA THR A 116 -5.92 -6.70 -1.80
C THR A 116 -4.91 -6.02 -2.74
N LEU A 117 -3.78 -5.59 -2.18
CA LEU A 117 -2.75 -4.92 -2.98
C LEU A 117 -2.21 -5.83 -4.09
N TYR A 118 -1.92 -7.09 -3.76
CA TYR A 118 -1.42 -8.04 -4.76
C TYR A 118 -2.46 -8.39 -5.83
N TYR A 119 -3.72 -8.43 -5.45
CA TYR A 119 -4.80 -8.64 -6.42
C TYR A 119 -4.83 -7.50 -7.45
N TYR A 120 -4.78 -6.26 -6.99
CA TYR A 120 -4.74 -5.10 -7.88
C TYR A 120 -3.47 -5.09 -8.71
N ALA A 121 -2.33 -5.36 -8.08
CA ALA A 121 -1.03 -5.37 -8.78
C ALA A 121 -1.04 -6.35 -9.95
N GLN A 122 -1.54 -7.54 -9.72
CA GLN A 122 -1.57 -8.58 -10.75
C GLN A 122 -2.51 -8.21 -11.90
N ASN A 123 -3.65 -7.61 -11.60
CA ASN A 123 -4.59 -7.20 -12.62
C ASN A 123 -4.09 -6.02 -13.45
N LEU A 124 -3.37 -5.10 -12.83
CA LEU A 124 -2.88 -3.90 -13.50
C LEU A 124 -1.49 -4.07 -14.12
N GLY A 125 -0.78 -5.11 -13.76
CA GLY A 125 0.62 -5.25 -14.13
C GLY A 125 1.51 -4.29 -13.36
N TYR A 126 1.18 -4.01 -12.10
CA TYR A 126 1.90 -3.09 -11.23
C TYR A 126 2.69 -3.86 -10.18
N LEU A 127 3.72 -3.23 -9.63
CA LEU A 127 4.41 -3.73 -8.44
C LEU A 127 3.76 -3.17 -7.18
N VAL A 128 3.71 -3.98 -6.13
CA VAL A 128 3.31 -3.52 -4.80
C VAL A 128 4.50 -2.83 -4.16
N VAL A 129 4.29 -1.62 -3.67
CA VAL A 129 5.30 -0.85 -2.95
C VAL A 129 4.83 -0.64 -1.53
N GLY A 130 5.72 -0.86 -0.57
CA GLY A 130 5.39 -0.65 0.83
C GLY A 130 6.55 -0.04 1.57
N GLY A 131 6.23 0.61 2.69
CA GLY A 131 7.21 1.00 3.67
C GLY A 131 7.07 0.03 4.84
N SER A 132 8.16 -0.60 5.20
CA SER A 132 8.17 -1.43 6.40
C SER A 132 8.59 -0.59 7.60
N ASN A 133 8.69 -1.21 8.75
CA ASN A 133 9.12 -0.54 9.96
C ASN A 133 10.47 0.15 9.76
N LYS A 134 10.69 1.26 10.46
CA LYS A 134 11.95 1.99 10.46
C LYS A 134 12.32 2.60 9.13
N SER A 135 11.34 3.01 8.36
CA SER A 135 11.54 3.73 7.10
C SER A 135 12.17 2.89 5.98
N GLU A 136 12.11 1.58 6.07
CA GLU A 136 12.51 0.73 4.96
C GLU A 136 11.50 0.85 3.83
N PHE A 137 12.03 1.02 2.64
CA PHE A 137 11.23 1.11 1.44
C PHE A 137 11.35 -0.22 0.69
N THR A 138 10.24 -0.91 0.54
CA THR A 138 10.22 -2.25 -0.06
C THR A 138 9.36 -2.31 -1.30
N VAL A 139 9.73 -3.20 -2.21
CA VAL A 139 8.97 -3.46 -3.42
C VAL A 139 8.66 -4.94 -3.49
N GLY A 140 7.37 -5.25 -3.58
CA GLY A 140 6.90 -6.61 -3.73
C GLY A 140 6.46 -6.87 -5.17
N TYR A 141 6.86 -8.00 -5.71
CA TYR A 141 6.44 -8.42 -7.03
C TYR A 141 5.03 -8.98 -6.97
N PHE A 142 4.27 -8.85 -8.05
CA PHE A 142 2.99 -9.54 -8.12
C PHE A 142 3.25 -11.05 -8.11
N THR A 143 2.34 -11.78 -7.45
CA THR A 143 2.52 -13.20 -7.20
C THR A 143 2.42 -14.02 -8.47
N LYS A 144 3.45 -14.79 -8.79
CA LYS A 144 3.43 -15.71 -9.92
C LYS A 144 2.94 -17.09 -9.52
N HIS A 145 3.02 -17.43 -8.25
CA HIS A 145 2.78 -18.78 -7.75
C HIS A 145 1.63 -18.85 -6.74
N GLY A 146 0.87 -17.79 -6.59
CA GLY A 146 -0.30 -17.78 -5.72
C GLY A 146 -0.01 -17.74 -4.22
N ASP A 147 1.18 -17.39 -3.82
CA ASP A 147 1.56 -17.27 -2.41
C ASP A 147 1.64 -15.84 -1.92
#